data_36fb855b1848e04e7ea449a22a7ec201
#
_entry.id   36fb855b1848e04e7ea449a22a7ec201
#
_cell.length_a   1.000
_cell.length_b   1.000
_cell.length_c   1.000
_cell.angle_alpha   90.00
_cell.angle_beta   90.00
_cell.angle_gamma   90.00
#
_symmetry.space_group_name_H-M   'P 1'
#
loop_
_entity.id
_entity.type
_entity.pdbx_description
1 polymer ?
#
loop_
_entity_poly.entity_id
_entity_poly.type
_entity_poly.pdbx_seq_one_letter_code
_entity_poly.pdbx_strand_id
1 'polypeptide(L)'
;LELPDEVLITSMEVHQRYFPVFSSKKKKSSGEKKLLPNFVTVRNGDNKSLDTVRRGNAKVLRARLSDARFFYQEDQKSMLDEFRKKAEKVVFFQSRGSQHQRVQRITQLSTFISDKLNLSSTQQKHVQRIAELSKFDLETRMVYEFPELQGVMGQNYALLKKEKDVVCNGIREHYYPRNSKDSLPENSETVPVAIGDKLDLITTAFSLGMMPSGAADPYALRRNAQGITQLILGLRLSLDLRELTEAAIRVLDEQQSLDLDRTKLQQELLEFLLQRQRWFFQEQGIRYDLIDAVVQSPADVFRLPLTSPVARPLPHHLPIEQLELAEYLSAHLETELFKRSVEAIVRAENISSKYPDKIAEKLDESHLEITQEKNLFKAIQPILNTDQDSRLTPADYLKQLHQIEPIVTSFFEDVMVMDENPVKCGNRLWLCHQLASWSARYLNLKAIVFS
;
A
#
# COMPACT_ATOMS: atom_id res chain seq x y z
N LEU A 1 16.73 -36.44 -10.42
CA LEU A 1 15.60 -36.48 -9.49
C LEU A 1 14.44 -35.80 -10.16
N GLU A 2 13.23 -36.34 -10.03
CA GLU A 2 11.97 -35.79 -10.56
C GLU A 2 11.46 -34.62 -9.70
N LEU A 3 12.32 -34.03 -8.87
CA LEU A 3 12.00 -32.90 -7.98
C LEU A 3 12.35 -31.58 -8.67
N PRO A 4 11.57 -30.52 -8.44
CA PRO A 4 11.93 -29.16 -8.84
C PRO A 4 13.28 -28.74 -8.27
N ASP A 5 14.06 -27.96 -9.04
CA ASP A 5 15.38 -27.48 -8.59
C ASP A 5 15.31 -26.72 -7.27
N GLU A 6 14.21 -25.95 -7.03
CA GLU A 6 13.99 -25.21 -5.79
C GLU A 6 13.89 -26.12 -4.55
N VAL A 7 13.27 -27.30 -4.68
CA VAL A 7 13.20 -28.28 -3.57
C VAL A 7 14.59 -28.79 -3.22
N LEU A 8 15.41 -29.06 -4.26
CA LEU A 8 16.78 -29.51 -4.08
C LEU A 8 17.65 -28.45 -3.41
N ILE A 9 17.51 -27.19 -3.86
CA ILE A 9 18.23 -26.03 -3.31
C ILE A 9 17.82 -25.80 -1.85
N THR A 10 16.53 -25.71 -1.56
CA THR A 10 16.01 -25.48 -0.20
C THR A 10 16.46 -26.59 0.76
N SER A 11 16.41 -27.86 0.33
CA SER A 11 16.88 -28.98 1.15
C SER A 11 18.37 -28.87 1.47
N MET A 12 19.18 -28.35 0.56
CA MET A 12 20.60 -28.14 0.77
C MET A 12 20.89 -26.91 1.64
N GLU A 13 20.38 -25.74 1.25
CA GLU A 13 20.73 -24.45 1.87
C GLU A 13 20.08 -24.25 3.24
N VAL A 14 18.77 -24.43 3.33
CA VAL A 14 18.01 -24.10 4.53
C VAL A 14 18.15 -25.19 5.59
N HIS A 15 17.98 -26.45 5.18
CA HIS A 15 17.91 -27.57 6.14
C HIS A 15 19.28 -28.16 6.47
N GLN A 16 20.24 -28.16 5.56
CA GLN A 16 21.55 -28.78 5.77
C GLN A 16 22.70 -27.79 5.78
N ARG A 17 22.47 -26.53 5.39
CA ARG A 17 23.51 -25.50 5.24
C ARG A 17 24.63 -25.94 4.29
N TYR A 18 24.25 -26.65 3.23
CA TYR A 18 25.13 -27.02 2.13
C TYR A 18 24.93 -26.05 0.99
N PHE A 19 25.99 -25.81 0.21
CA PHE A 19 25.97 -24.90 -0.93
C PHE A 19 25.73 -25.69 -2.21
N PRO A 20 24.63 -25.43 -2.94
CA PRO A 20 24.38 -26.04 -4.25
C PRO A 20 25.42 -25.55 -5.27
N VAL A 21 25.78 -26.43 -6.21
CA VAL A 21 26.75 -26.11 -7.25
C VAL A 21 26.04 -25.97 -8.59
N PHE A 22 26.30 -24.85 -9.27
CA PHE A 22 25.73 -24.56 -10.59
C PHE A 22 26.76 -24.60 -11.68
N SER A 23 26.32 -24.93 -12.92
CA SER A 23 27.19 -24.85 -14.07
C SER A 23 27.59 -23.42 -14.39
N SER A 24 28.80 -23.22 -14.96
CA SER A 24 29.24 -21.90 -15.42
C SER A 24 28.44 -21.40 -16.65
N LYS A 25 27.83 -22.33 -17.40
CA LYS A 25 27.01 -22.01 -18.60
C LYS A 25 25.53 -21.88 -18.22
N LYS A 26 24.89 -20.84 -18.72
CA LYS A 26 23.43 -20.66 -18.59
C LYS A 26 22.68 -21.63 -19.48
N LYS A 27 21.49 -22.09 -19.07
CA LYS A 27 20.58 -22.86 -19.93
C LYS A 27 20.14 -21.97 -21.10
N LYS A 28 20.16 -22.52 -22.35
CA LYS A 28 19.77 -21.76 -23.54
C LYS A 28 18.29 -21.31 -23.53
N SER A 29 17.42 -22.02 -22.81
CA SER A 29 15.98 -21.79 -22.79
C SER A 29 15.52 -20.81 -21.73
N SER A 30 16.18 -20.72 -20.57
CA SER A 30 15.71 -19.88 -19.44
C SER A 30 16.71 -18.83 -18.97
N GLY A 31 17.92 -18.82 -19.52
CA GLY A 31 18.99 -17.94 -19.02
C GLY A 31 19.53 -18.31 -17.63
N GLU A 32 18.96 -19.30 -16.98
CA GLU A 32 19.33 -19.76 -15.64
C GLU A 32 20.52 -20.72 -15.69
N LYS A 33 21.27 -20.79 -14.59
CA LYS A 33 22.36 -21.77 -14.45
C LYS A 33 21.77 -23.12 -14.09
N LYS A 34 22.28 -24.20 -14.74
CA LYS A 34 21.86 -25.56 -14.43
C LYS A 34 22.41 -25.99 -13.07
N LEU A 35 21.55 -26.51 -12.20
CA LEU A 35 21.96 -27.16 -10.96
C LEU A 35 22.74 -28.43 -11.27
N LEU A 36 23.91 -28.61 -10.66
CA LEU A 36 24.76 -29.81 -10.82
C LEU A 36 24.48 -30.80 -9.67
N PRO A 37 24.70 -32.10 -9.88
CA PRO A 37 24.51 -33.12 -8.85
C PRO A 37 25.67 -33.14 -7.84
N ASN A 38 26.06 -31.94 -7.38
CA ASN A 38 27.14 -31.70 -6.46
C ASN A 38 26.75 -30.66 -5.42
N PHE A 39 27.31 -30.74 -4.24
CA PHE A 39 27.18 -29.72 -3.20
C PHE A 39 28.52 -29.51 -2.50
N VAL A 40 28.66 -28.34 -1.88
CA VAL A 40 29.80 -27.99 -1.05
C VAL A 40 29.32 -27.83 0.41
N THR A 41 30.08 -28.33 1.35
CA THR A 41 29.85 -28.11 2.78
C THR A 41 31.13 -27.65 3.45
N VAL A 42 30.98 -26.77 4.43
CA VAL A 42 32.09 -26.27 5.24
C VAL A 42 32.09 -27.02 6.59
N ARG A 43 33.25 -27.55 6.99
CA ARG A 43 33.44 -28.14 8.31
C ARG A 43 34.53 -27.39 9.09
N ASN A 44 34.35 -27.35 10.37
CA ASN A 44 35.39 -26.90 11.28
C ASN A 44 36.19 -28.14 11.77
N GLY A 45 37.41 -28.33 11.25
CA GLY A 45 38.26 -29.45 11.57
C GLY A 45 39.40 -29.69 10.58
N ASP A 46 40.24 -30.67 10.86
CA ASP A 46 41.39 -31.05 10.03
C ASP A 46 40.98 -31.89 8.81
N ASN A 47 41.99 -32.30 7.99
CA ASN A 47 41.78 -33.10 6.81
C ASN A 47 41.61 -34.61 7.06
N LYS A 48 41.55 -35.03 8.33
CA LYS A 48 41.42 -36.47 8.68
C LYS A 48 40.01 -36.95 8.34
N SER A 49 39.93 -38.18 7.85
CA SER A 49 38.67 -38.88 7.55
C SER A 49 37.70 -38.15 6.59
N LEU A 50 38.22 -37.36 5.65
CA LEU A 50 37.39 -36.59 4.70
C LEU A 50 36.38 -37.45 3.93
N ASP A 51 36.76 -38.66 3.53
CA ASP A 51 35.87 -39.57 2.78
C ASP A 51 34.71 -40.09 3.66
N THR A 52 34.96 -40.29 4.96
CA THR A 52 33.89 -40.64 5.90
C THR A 52 32.92 -39.51 6.06
N VAL A 53 33.41 -38.27 6.20
CA VAL A 53 32.56 -37.04 6.29
C VAL A 53 31.79 -36.84 5.00
N ARG A 54 32.39 -36.94 3.81
CA ARG A 54 31.71 -36.87 2.52
C ARG A 54 30.58 -37.89 2.41
N ARG A 55 30.84 -39.15 2.73
CA ARG A 55 29.82 -40.21 2.73
C ARG A 55 28.70 -39.93 3.73
N GLY A 56 29.03 -39.45 4.91
CA GLY A 56 28.05 -39.04 5.95
C GLY A 56 27.12 -37.94 5.45
N ASN A 57 27.66 -36.82 4.98
CA ASN A 57 26.89 -35.72 4.44
C ASN A 57 26.02 -36.12 3.22
N ALA A 58 26.58 -36.90 2.31
CA ALA A 58 25.81 -37.42 1.16
C ALA A 58 24.68 -38.36 1.59
N LYS A 59 24.86 -39.15 2.68
CA LYS A 59 23.83 -40.04 3.21
C LYS A 59 22.67 -39.22 3.82
N VAL A 60 22.99 -38.19 4.59
CA VAL A 60 21.98 -37.29 5.20
C VAL A 60 21.17 -36.57 4.12
N LEU A 61 21.85 -35.96 3.15
CA LEU A 61 21.15 -35.29 2.04
C LEU A 61 20.27 -36.24 1.23
N ARG A 62 20.78 -37.46 0.93
CA ARG A 62 19.99 -38.46 0.21
C ARG A 62 18.73 -38.88 0.95
N ALA A 63 18.79 -39.04 2.26
CA ALA A 63 17.61 -39.34 3.08
C ALA A 63 16.57 -38.22 2.97
N ARG A 64 16.98 -36.95 3.19
CA ARG A 64 16.09 -35.77 3.04
C ARG A 64 15.48 -35.65 1.66
N LEU A 65 16.25 -35.87 0.60
CA LEU A 65 15.73 -35.83 -0.77
C LEU A 65 14.80 -37.01 -1.08
N SER A 66 14.99 -38.15 -0.43
CA SER A 66 14.07 -39.29 -0.53
C SER A 66 12.72 -38.97 0.11
N ASP A 67 12.72 -38.32 1.27
CA ASP A 67 11.49 -37.87 1.97
C ASP A 67 10.77 -36.82 1.11
N ALA A 68 11.51 -35.82 0.62
CA ALA A 68 10.93 -34.79 -0.27
C ALA A 68 10.32 -35.41 -1.55
N ARG A 69 10.98 -36.42 -2.15
CA ARG A 69 10.44 -37.14 -3.30
C ARG A 69 9.15 -37.88 -2.96
N PHE A 70 9.09 -38.51 -1.81
CA PHE A 70 7.89 -39.19 -1.34
C PHE A 70 6.73 -38.20 -1.17
N PHE A 71 6.94 -37.07 -0.48
CA PHE A 71 5.89 -36.03 -0.32
C PHE A 71 5.44 -35.47 -1.66
N TYR A 72 6.38 -35.17 -2.58
CA TYR A 72 6.06 -34.68 -3.91
C TYR A 72 5.18 -35.65 -4.70
N GLN A 73 5.51 -36.94 -4.67
CA GLN A 73 4.75 -37.98 -5.36
C GLN A 73 3.37 -38.20 -4.74
N GLU A 74 3.25 -38.13 -3.41
CA GLU A 74 1.97 -38.24 -2.72
C GLU A 74 1.04 -37.05 -3.02
N ASP A 75 1.58 -35.83 -3.00
CA ASP A 75 0.81 -34.62 -3.29
C ASP A 75 0.30 -34.60 -4.74
N GLN A 76 1.04 -35.14 -5.70
CA GLN A 76 0.61 -35.23 -7.11
C GLN A 76 -0.62 -36.12 -7.34
N LYS A 77 -0.93 -37.04 -6.42
CA LYS A 77 -2.10 -37.91 -6.52
C LYS A 77 -3.40 -37.14 -6.30
N SER A 78 -3.37 -36.05 -5.55
CA SER A 78 -4.54 -35.24 -5.23
C SER A 78 -4.81 -34.19 -6.31
N MET A 79 -6.09 -33.82 -6.46
CA MET A 79 -6.52 -32.67 -7.26
C MET A 79 -6.39 -31.40 -6.43
N LEU A 80 -6.23 -30.24 -7.09
CA LEU A 80 -6.09 -28.93 -6.40
C LEU A 80 -7.29 -28.63 -5.48
N ASP A 81 -8.49 -29.00 -5.92
CA ASP A 81 -9.71 -28.78 -5.13
C ASP A 81 -9.80 -29.64 -3.86
N GLU A 82 -9.09 -30.77 -3.81
CA GLU A 82 -8.99 -31.57 -2.58
C GLU A 82 -8.20 -30.84 -1.49
N PHE A 83 -7.12 -30.15 -1.87
CA PHE A 83 -6.37 -29.31 -0.95
C PHE A 83 -7.20 -28.11 -0.48
N ARG A 84 -7.93 -27.45 -1.38
CA ARG A 84 -8.86 -26.35 -1.03
C ARG A 84 -9.91 -26.79 0.00
N LYS A 85 -10.47 -28.01 -0.12
CA LYS A 85 -11.40 -28.56 0.87
C LYS A 85 -10.74 -28.85 2.22
N LYS A 86 -9.48 -29.27 2.25
CA LYS A 86 -8.75 -29.45 3.53
C LYS A 86 -8.64 -28.13 4.30
N ALA A 87 -8.44 -27.00 3.61
CA ALA A 87 -8.36 -25.68 4.18
C ALA A 87 -9.62 -25.22 4.96
N GLU A 88 -10.79 -25.88 4.75
CA GLU A 88 -12.00 -25.63 5.53
C GLU A 88 -11.84 -25.97 7.02
N LYS A 89 -10.97 -26.94 7.33
CA LYS A 89 -10.71 -27.42 8.70
C LYS A 89 -9.54 -26.75 9.37
N VAL A 90 -8.75 -25.96 8.62
CA VAL A 90 -7.56 -25.29 9.14
C VAL A 90 -7.94 -23.91 9.64
N VAL A 91 -7.70 -23.67 10.92
CA VAL A 91 -8.00 -22.38 11.56
C VAL A 91 -6.96 -21.35 11.10
N PHE A 92 -7.43 -20.21 10.58
CA PHE A 92 -6.55 -19.08 10.26
C PHE A 92 -6.29 -18.21 11.49
N PHE A 93 -7.37 -17.69 12.12
CA PHE A 93 -7.36 -17.10 13.46
C PHE A 93 -8.55 -17.65 14.23
N GLN A 94 -8.36 -17.96 15.52
CA GLN A 94 -9.37 -18.68 16.32
C GLN A 94 -10.78 -18.09 16.26
N SER A 95 -10.90 -16.76 16.17
CA SER A 95 -12.20 -16.05 16.11
C SER A 95 -12.50 -15.42 14.76
N ARG A 96 -11.73 -15.71 13.72
CA ARG A 96 -11.84 -15.11 12.38
C ARG A 96 -11.83 -16.14 11.25
N GLY A 97 -12.20 -17.36 11.58
CA GLY A 97 -12.54 -18.41 10.62
C GLY A 97 -11.38 -19.26 10.14
N SER A 98 -11.68 -20.08 9.14
CA SER A 98 -10.76 -21.03 8.53
C SER A 98 -9.91 -20.41 7.42
N GLN A 99 -8.87 -21.14 7.01
CA GLN A 99 -8.05 -20.76 5.84
C GLN A 99 -8.90 -20.70 4.55
N HIS A 100 -9.91 -21.54 4.41
CA HIS A 100 -10.86 -21.48 3.30
C HIS A 100 -11.65 -20.16 3.29
N GLN A 101 -12.16 -19.75 4.46
CA GLN A 101 -12.87 -18.47 4.60
C GLN A 101 -11.95 -17.27 4.29
N ARG A 102 -10.68 -17.35 4.67
CA ARG A 102 -9.69 -16.37 4.26
C ARG A 102 -9.55 -16.28 2.74
N VAL A 103 -9.44 -17.40 2.05
CA VAL A 103 -9.34 -17.43 0.58
C VAL A 103 -10.60 -16.82 -0.06
N GLN A 104 -11.79 -17.04 0.50
CA GLN A 104 -13.00 -16.37 0.03
C GLN A 104 -12.92 -14.85 0.16
N ARG A 105 -12.41 -14.31 1.29
CA ARG A 105 -12.21 -12.88 1.47
C ARG A 105 -11.17 -12.32 0.50
N ILE A 106 -10.04 -13.02 0.35
CA ILE A 106 -9.01 -12.65 -0.65
C ILE A 106 -9.62 -12.56 -2.04
N THR A 107 -10.47 -13.53 -2.43
CA THR A 107 -11.14 -13.54 -3.74
C THR A 107 -12.06 -12.34 -3.93
N GLN A 108 -12.86 -11.99 -2.92
CA GLN A 108 -13.75 -10.81 -2.96
C GLN A 108 -12.95 -9.51 -3.05
N LEU A 109 -11.90 -9.36 -2.25
CA LEU A 109 -11.01 -8.20 -2.30
C LEU A 109 -10.28 -8.09 -3.64
N SER A 110 -9.78 -9.20 -4.17
CA SER A 110 -9.10 -9.23 -5.46
C SER A 110 -10.04 -8.84 -6.60
N THR A 111 -11.30 -9.26 -6.55
CA THR A 111 -12.32 -8.84 -7.51
C THR A 111 -12.55 -7.33 -7.43
N PHE A 112 -12.78 -6.79 -6.24
CA PHE A 112 -12.94 -5.35 -6.02
C PHE A 112 -11.73 -4.55 -6.57
N ILE A 113 -10.52 -5.00 -6.26
CA ILE A 113 -9.28 -4.32 -6.72
C ILE A 113 -9.14 -4.41 -8.25
N SER A 114 -9.47 -5.57 -8.83
CA SER A 114 -9.41 -5.75 -10.29
C SER A 114 -10.38 -4.84 -11.05
N ASP A 115 -11.56 -4.59 -10.47
CA ASP A 115 -12.53 -3.62 -11.00
C ASP A 115 -11.97 -2.19 -10.93
N LYS A 116 -11.38 -1.81 -9.80
CA LYS A 116 -10.74 -0.48 -9.64
C LYS A 116 -9.56 -0.26 -10.60
N LEU A 117 -8.85 -1.33 -10.94
CA LEU A 117 -7.75 -1.29 -11.91
C LEU A 117 -8.24 -1.41 -13.37
N ASN A 118 -9.55 -1.48 -13.61
CA ASN A 118 -10.17 -1.61 -14.94
C ASN A 118 -9.63 -2.81 -15.75
N LEU A 119 -9.38 -3.94 -15.08
CA LEU A 119 -8.94 -5.15 -15.75
C LEU A 119 -10.06 -5.71 -16.64
N SER A 120 -9.69 -6.24 -17.80
CA SER A 120 -10.64 -6.86 -18.73
C SER A 120 -11.31 -8.11 -18.11
N SER A 121 -12.49 -8.49 -18.63
CA SER A 121 -13.23 -9.66 -18.13
C SER A 121 -12.42 -10.97 -18.18
N THR A 122 -11.48 -11.09 -19.13
CA THR A 122 -10.57 -12.25 -19.19
C THR A 122 -9.55 -12.22 -18.05
N GLN A 123 -8.96 -11.05 -17.80
CA GLN A 123 -8.02 -10.86 -16.70
C GLN A 123 -8.70 -11.07 -15.34
N GLN A 124 -9.92 -10.56 -15.15
CA GLN A 124 -10.71 -10.77 -13.93
C GLN A 124 -10.95 -12.26 -13.64
N LYS A 125 -11.22 -13.08 -14.66
CA LYS A 125 -11.32 -14.54 -14.50
C LYS A 125 -9.99 -15.16 -14.05
N HIS A 126 -8.87 -14.65 -14.55
CA HIS A 126 -7.55 -15.09 -14.08
C HIS A 126 -7.29 -14.66 -12.63
N VAL A 127 -7.61 -13.40 -12.28
CA VAL A 127 -7.54 -12.89 -10.88
C VAL A 127 -8.32 -13.78 -9.94
N GLN A 128 -9.57 -14.09 -10.28
CA GLN A 128 -10.41 -14.97 -9.48
C GLN A 128 -9.78 -16.35 -9.29
N ARG A 129 -9.28 -16.96 -10.38
CA ARG A 129 -8.66 -18.30 -10.30
C ARG A 129 -7.36 -18.28 -9.49
N ILE A 130 -6.53 -17.25 -9.63
CA ILE A 130 -5.32 -17.06 -8.81
C ILE A 130 -5.70 -16.97 -7.33
N ALA A 131 -6.69 -16.13 -7.00
CA ALA A 131 -7.15 -15.95 -5.62
C ALA A 131 -7.68 -17.24 -5.01
N GLU A 132 -8.52 -17.98 -5.74
CA GLU A 132 -9.05 -19.29 -5.32
C GLU A 132 -7.98 -20.33 -5.03
N LEU A 133 -6.86 -20.25 -5.76
CA LEU A 133 -5.73 -21.17 -5.62
C LEU A 133 -4.57 -20.61 -4.81
N SER A 134 -4.67 -19.38 -4.26
CA SER A 134 -3.53 -18.69 -3.65
C SER A 134 -2.90 -19.42 -2.46
N LYS A 135 -3.65 -20.21 -1.73
CA LYS A 135 -3.23 -20.84 -0.45
C LYS A 135 -3.39 -22.36 -0.42
N PHE A 136 -3.73 -23.02 -1.55
CA PHE A 136 -3.97 -24.45 -1.54
C PHE A 136 -2.73 -25.27 -1.18
N ASP A 137 -1.55 -24.75 -1.54
CA ASP A 137 -0.27 -25.43 -1.33
C ASP A 137 0.14 -25.54 0.15
N LEU A 138 -0.42 -24.69 1.02
CA LEU A 138 -0.24 -24.80 2.47
C LEU A 138 -0.78 -26.13 3.02
N GLU A 139 -1.72 -26.76 2.32
CA GLU A 139 -2.32 -28.04 2.68
C GLU A 139 -1.61 -29.25 2.07
N THR A 140 -0.50 -29.02 1.34
CA THR A 140 0.35 -30.06 0.77
C THR A 140 1.36 -30.56 1.80
N ARG A 141 1.75 -31.83 1.69
CA ARG A 141 2.78 -32.42 2.55
C ARG A 141 4.14 -31.74 2.33
N MET A 142 4.41 -31.36 1.08
CA MET A 142 5.66 -30.70 0.72
C MET A 142 5.81 -29.36 1.44
N VAL A 143 4.79 -28.49 1.42
CA VAL A 143 4.86 -27.17 2.07
C VAL A 143 4.76 -27.30 3.61
N TYR A 144 4.07 -28.32 4.11
CA TYR A 144 4.05 -28.61 5.54
C TYR A 144 5.47 -28.93 6.07
N GLU A 145 6.25 -29.72 5.34
CA GLU A 145 7.63 -30.08 5.71
C GLU A 145 8.66 -28.99 5.32
N PHE A 146 8.40 -28.27 4.25
CA PHE A 146 9.28 -27.21 3.70
C PHE A 146 8.47 -25.90 3.52
N PRO A 147 8.18 -25.16 4.61
CA PRO A 147 7.35 -23.94 4.55
C PRO A 147 7.92 -22.85 3.64
N GLU A 148 9.24 -22.85 3.40
CA GLU A 148 9.91 -21.90 2.51
C GLU A 148 9.51 -22.08 1.04
N LEU A 149 8.96 -23.24 0.69
CA LEU A 149 8.51 -23.57 -0.67
C LEU A 149 7.05 -23.15 -0.94
N GLN A 150 6.39 -22.46 0.00
CA GLN A 150 5.05 -21.91 -0.27
C GLN A 150 5.08 -20.99 -1.51
N GLY A 151 4.04 -21.06 -2.32
CA GLY A 151 3.95 -20.40 -3.61
C GLY A 151 4.72 -21.13 -4.71
N VAL A 152 5.97 -21.56 -4.47
CA VAL A 152 6.78 -22.33 -5.42
C VAL A 152 6.14 -23.68 -5.72
N MET A 153 5.77 -24.43 -4.69
CA MET A 153 5.09 -25.71 -4.85
C MET A 153 3.67 -25.55 -5.39
N GLY A 154 2.99 -24.48 -4.99
CA GLY A 154 1.69 -24.11 -5.55
C GLY A 154 1.76 -23.91 -7.06
N GLN A 155 2.74 -23.15 -7.56
CA GLN A 155 3.01 -22.98 -9.00
C GLN A 155 3.27 -24.33 -9.67
N ASN A 156 4.17 -25.15 -9.11
CA ASN A 156 4.54 -26.43 -9.67
C ASN A 156 3.37 -27.40 -9.81
N TYR A 157 2.57 -27.56 -8.75
CA TYR A 157 1.40 -28.43 -8.78
C TYR A 157 0.31 -27.92 -9.72
N ALA A 158 0.10 -26.61 -9.80
CA ALA A 158 -0.83 -26.00 -10.75
C ALA A 158 -0.42 -26.27 -12.20
N LEU A 159 0.88 -26.14 -12.53
CA LEU A 159 1.43 -26.50 -13.84
C LEU A 159 1.19 -27.98 -14.18
N LEU A 160 1.46 -28.89 -13.24
CA LEU A 160 1.21 -30.33 -13.43
C LEU A 160 -0.28 -30.65 -13.67
N LYS A 161 -1.19 -29.87 -13.09
CA LYS A 161 -2.64 -30.00 -13.28
C LYS A 161 -3.15 -29.19 -14.48
N LYS A 162 -2.27 -28.63 -15.29
CA LYS A 162 -2.57 -27.90 -16.55
C LYS A 162 -3.40 -26.61 -16.34
N GLU A 163 -3.23 -25.94 -15.22
CA GLU A 163 -3.69 -24.56 -15.08
C GLU A 163 -2.95 -23.65 -16.06
N LYS A 164 -3.52 -22.51 -16.41
CA LYS A 164 -2.88 -21.53 -17.31
C LYS A 164 -1.61 -20.96 -16.67
N ASP A 165 -0.60 -20.68 -17.47
CA ASP A 165 0.70 -20.15 -17.00
C ASP A 165 0.54 -18.88 -16.15
N VAL A 166 -0.35 -17.96 -16.55
CA VAL A 166 -0.65 -16.74 -15.80
C VAL A 166 -1.19 -17.06 -14.38
N VAL A 167 -2.01 -18.11 -14.26
CA VAL A 167 -2.54 -18.56 -12.96
C VAL A 167 -1.43 -19.20 -12.13
N CYS A 168 -0.62 -20.06 -12.76
CA CYS A 168 0.49 -20.71 -12.08
C CYS A 168 1.50 -19.70 -11.54
N ASN A 169 1.89 -18.72 -12.35
CA ASN A 169 2.78 -17.63 -11.94
C ASN A 169 2.13 -16.80 -10.83
N GLY A 170 0.85 -16.47 -10.95
CA GLY A 170 0.11 -15.72 -9.95
C GLY A 170 0.05 -16.41 -8.58
N ILE A 171 -0.06 -17.74 -8.54
CA ILE A 171 0.01 -18.53 -7.30
C ILE A 171 1.35 -18.33 -6.59
N ARG A 172 2.45 -18.21 -7.31
CA ARG A 172 3.77 -17.94 -6.74
C ARG A 172 3.91 -16.49 -6.34
N GLU A 173 3.58 -15.58 -7.24
CA GLU A 173 3.92 -14.17 -7.14
C GLU A 173 2.97 -13.36 -6.25
N HIS A 174 1.79 -13.89 -5.85
CA HIS A 174 0.92 -13.16 -4.92
C HIS A 174 1.55 -12.93 -3.54
N TYR A 175 2.59 -13.69 -3.19
CA TYR A 175 3.39 -13.43 -1.99
C TYR A 175 4.32 -12.22 -2.15
N TYR A 176 4.61 -11.79 -3.38
CA TYR A 176 5.54 -10.69 -3.65
C TYR A 176 4.90 -9.31 -3.36
N PRO A 177 5.69 -8.30 -2.98
CA PRO A 177 7.05 -8.46 -2.46
C PRO A 177 7.03 -9.05 -1.05
N ARG A 178 7.99 -9.94 -0.74
CA ARG A 178 8.17 -10.56 0.58
C ARG A 178 9.05 -9.73 1.51
N ASN A 179 9.79 -8.79 0.95
CA ASN A 179 10.65 -7.82 1.64
C ASN A 179 10.90 -6.60 0.73
N SER A 180 11.60 -5.58 1.25
CA SER A 180 11.84 -4.31 0.54
C SER A 180 12.66 -4.42 -0.76
N LYS A 181 13.42 -5.51 -0.93
CA LYS A 181 14.28 -5.74 -2.09
C LYS A 181 13.76 -6.80 -3.04
N ASP A 182 12.59 -7.37 -2.74
CA ASP A 182 12.00 -8.41 -3.57
C ASP A 182 11.40 -7.81 -4.85
N SER A 183 11.28 -8.63 -5.89
CA SER A 183 10.60 -8.22 -7.12
C SER A 183 9.10 -8.01 -6.90
N LEU A 184 8.49 -7.20 -7.74
CA LEU A 184 7.04 -7.08 -7.83
C LEU A 184 6.50 -8.16 -8.78
N PRO A 185 5.21 -8.52 -8.70
CA PRO A 185 4.57 -9.41 -9.66
C PRO A 185 4.72 -8.89 -11.09
N GLU A 186 5.01 -9.80 -12.03
CA GLU A 186 5.18 -9.45 -13.44
C GLU A 186 3.82 -9.27 -14.16
N ASN A 187 2.80 -10.02 -13.73
CA ASN A 187 1.49 -10.00 -14.37
C ASN A 187 0.51 -9.10 -13.61
N SER A 188 -0.21 -8.27 -14.33
CA SER A 188 -1.25 -7.39 -13.77
C SER A 188 -2.35 -8.14 -13.01
N GLU A 189 -2.65 -9.37 -13.42
CA GLU A 189 -3.66 -10.23 -12.78
C GLU A 189 -3.24 -10.72 -11.38
N THR A 190 -1.95 -10.76 -11.10
CA THR A 190 -1.44 -11.16 -9.78
C THR A 190 -1.57 -10.05 -8.75
N VAL A 191 -1.49 -8.79 -9.19
CA VAL A 191 -1.43 -7.61 -8.31
C VAL A 191 -2.66 -7.49 -7.40
N PRO A 192 -3.91 -7.63 -7.88
CA PRO A 192 -5.10 -7.61 -7.01
C PRO A 192 -5.04 -8.67 -5.91
N VAL A 193 -4.53 -9.86 -6.22
CA VAL A 193 -4.43 -10.97 -5.25
C VAL A 193 -3.33 -10.69 -4.23
N ALA A 194 -2.20 -10.14 -4.65
CA ALA A 194 -1.10 -9.77 -3.77
C ALA A 194 -1.49 -8.67 -2.77
N ILE A 195 -2.27 -7.68 -3.21
CA ILE A 195 -2.80 -6.63 -2.33
C ILE A 195 -3.89 -7.21 -1.42
N GLY A 196 -4.84 -7.97 -1.98
CA GLY A 196 -5.96 -8.56 -1.24
C GLY A 196 -5.50 -9.49 -0.11
N ASP A 197 -4.51 -10.34 -0.35
CA ASP A 197 -3.93 -11.26 0.66
C ASP A 197 -3.29 -10.50 1.83
N LYS A 198 -2.50 -9.47 1.52
CA LYS A 198 -1.81 -8.66 2.54
C LYS A 198 -2.80 -7.82 3.34
N LEU A 199 -3.78 -7.24 2.66
CA LEU A 199 -4.81 -6.40 3.27
C LEU A 199 -5.74 -7.22 4.16
N ASP A 200 -6.19 -8.41 3.73
CA ASP A 200 -6.98 -9.32 4.55
C ASP A 200 -6.27 -9.70 5.84
N LEU A 201 -4.98 -10.03 5.76
CA LEU A 201 -4.18 -10.39 6.95
C LEU A 201 -4.12 -9.22 7.95
N ILE A 202 -3.82 -8.00 7.46
CA ILE A 202 -3.70 -6.82 8.32
C ILE A 202 -5.06 -6.50 8.95
N THR A 203 -6.12 -6.46 8.15
CA THR A 203 -7.48 -6.13 8.63
C THR A 203 -7.97 -7.16 9.66
N THR A 204 -7.74 -8.45 9.40
CA THR A 204 -8.10 -9.51 10.34
C THR A 204 -7.34 -9.38 11.66
N ALA A 205 -6.03 -9.13 11.64
CA ALA A 205 -5.23 -8.96 12.85
C ALA A 205 -5.66 -7.72 13.65
N PHE A 206 -5.90 -6.59 12.99
CA PHE A 206 -6.36 -5.35 13.62
C PHE A 206 -7.74 -5.51 14.25
N SER A 207 -8.66 -6.23 13.60
CA SER A 207 -9.99 -6.55 14.16
C SER A 207 -9.93 -7.39 15.44
N LEU A 208 -8.79 -7.98 15.75
CA LEU A 208 -8.50 -8.72 16.98
C LEU A 208 -7.65 -7.92 17.97
N GLY A 209 -7.37 -6.65 17.69
CA GLY A 209 -6.49 -5.82 18.50
C GLY A 209 -5.00 -6.21 18.43
N MET A 210 -4.61 -7.03 17.44
CA MET A 210 -3.24 -7.52 17.28
C MET A 210 -2.38 -6.53 16.48
N MET A 211 -2.27 -5.30 16.97
CA MET A 211 -1.43 -4.29 16.34
C MET A 211 0.05 -4.48 16.71
N PRO A 212 1.00 -4.29 15.77
CA PRO A 212 2.41 -4.36 16.07
C PRO A 212 2.84 -3.29 17.07
N SER A 213 3.56 -3.67 18.12
CA SER A 213 4.08 -2.76 19.14
C SER A 213 5.59 -2.90 19.32
N GLY A 214 6.32 -1.79 19.35
CA GLY A 214 7.79 -1.82 19.47
C GLY A 214 8.43 -2.74 18.44
N ALA A 215 9.26 -3.68 18.88
CA ALA A 215 9.91 -4.69 18.02
C ALA A 215 9.01 -5.91 17.70
N ALA A 216 7.88 -6.08 18.40
CA ALA A 216 7.01 -7.24 18.22
C ALA A 216 6.09 -7.09 17.01
N ASP A 217 6.21 -8.01 16.07
CA ASP A 217 5.36 -8.15 14.87
C ASP A 217 5.29 -9.62 14.46
N PRO A 218 4.60 -10.47 15.22
CA PRO A 218 4.60 -11.92 15.02
C PRO A 218 3.97 -12.34 13.70
N TYR A 219 3.07 -11.51 13.14
CA TYR A 219 2.40 -11.77 11.87
C TYR A 219 3.01 -11.02 10.69
N ALA A 220 4.14 -10.34 10.90
CA ALA A 220 4.80 -9.53 9.87
C ALA A 220 3.87 -8.48 9.21
N LEU A 221 2.99 -7.87 10.00
CA LEU A 221 1.99 -6.91 9.51
C LEU A 221 2.65 -5.68 8.90
N ARG A 222 3.77 -5.19 9.49
CA ARG A 222 4.55 -4.07 8.93
C ARG A 222 5.07 -4.39 7.54
N ARG A 223 5.59 -5.62 7.36
CA ARG A 223 6.10 -6.09 6.07
C ARG A 223 4.99 -6.21 5.03
N ASN A 224 3.82 -6.70 5.43
CA ASN A 224 2.66 -6.80 4.54
C ASN A 224 2.15 -5.40 4.13
N ALA A 225 2.06 -4.45 5.06
CA ALA A 225 1.68 -3.07 4.77
C ALA A 225 2.71 -2.38 3.84
N GLN A 226 4.00 -2.60 4.07
CA GLN A 226 5.06 -2.13 3.18
C GLN A 226 4.91 -2.75 1.77
N GLY A 227 4.58 -4.04 1.69
CA GLY A 227 4.33 -4.72 0.42
C GLY A 227 3.16 -4.10 -0.36
N ILE A 228 2.06 -3.71 0.31
CA ILE A 228 0.96 -2.98 -0.32
C ILE A 228 1.46 -1.64 -0.88
N THR A 229 2.20 -0.88 -0.09
CA THR A 229 2.76 0.41 -0.53
C THR A 229 3.69 0.24 -1.74
N GLN A 230 4.57 -0.75 -1.71
CA GLN A 230 5.48 -1.06 -2.83
C GLN A 230 4.73 -1.46 -4.11
N LEU A 231 3.64 -2.24 -3.99
CA LEU A 231 2.80 -2.61 -5.13
C LEU A 231 2.12 -1.37 -5.73
N ILE A 232 1.48 -0.54 -4.90
CA ILE A 232 0.75 0.64 -5.36
C ILE A 232 1.71 1.66 -5.99
N LEU A 233 2.78 2.02 -5.32
CA LEU A 233 3.71 3.06 -5.78
C LEU A 233 4.67 2.56 -6.84
N GLY A 234 5.21 1.36 -6.68
CA GLY A 234 6.16 0.77 -7.63
C GLY A 234 5.55 0.45 -8.99
N LEU A 235 4.27 0.10 -9.03
CA LEU A 235 3.51 -0.13 -10.26
C LEU A 235 2.64 1.06 -10.68
N ARG A 236 2.74 2.19 -9.97
CA ARG A 236 2.01 3.45 -10.21
C ARG A 236 0.50 3.25 -10.33
N LEU A 237 -0.09 2.53 -9.37
CA LEU A 237 -1.52 2.18 -9.39
C LEU A 237 -2.37 3.30 -8.79
N SER A 238 -3.46 3.65 -9.47
CA SER A 238 -4.46 4.59 -8.94
C SER A 238 -5.45 3.85 -8.04
N LEU A 239 -5.03 3.57 -6.79
CA LEU A 239 -5.83 2.90 -5.78
C LEU A 239 -5.92 3.77 -4.53
N ASP A 240 -7.13 4.02 -4.05
CA ASP A 240 -7.39 4.78 -2.83
C ASP A 240 -7.31 3.86 -1.60
N LEU A 241 -6.41 4.17 -0.66
CA LEU A 241 -6.24 3.39 0.58
C LEU A 241 -7.49 3.37 1.45
N ARG A 242 -8.31 4.42 1.40
CA ARG A 242 -9.56 4.49 2.13
C ARG A 242 -10.58 3.50 1.57
N GLU A 243 -10.75 3.47 0.24
CA GLU A 243 -11.64 2.50 -0.40
C GLU A 243 -11.16 1.06 -0.18
N LEU A 244 -9.84 0.82 -0.22
CA LEU A 244 -9.26 -0.50 0.04
C LEU A 244 -9.54 -0.96 1.48
N THR A 245 -9.31 -0.11 2.48
CA THR A 245 -9.54 -0.46 3.90
C THR A 245 -11.03 -0.63 4.20
N GLU A 246 -11.90 0.20 3.62
CA GLU A 246 -13.35 0.06 3.74
C GLU A 246 -13.84 -1.26 3.14
N ALA A 247 -13.38 -1.61 1.95
CA ALA A 247 -13.71 -2.89 1.31
C ALA A 247 -13.24 -4.08 2.16
N ALA A 248 -12.05 -4.01 2.74
CA ALA A 248 -11.51 -5.08 3.57
C ALA A 248 -12.32 -5.28 4.87
N ILE A 249 -12.70 -4.19 5.53
CA ILE A 249 -13.55 -4.24 6.72
C ILE A 249 -14.92 -4.80 6.36
N ARG A 250 -15.54 -4.35 5.27
CA ARG A 250 -16.85 -4.83 4.81
C ARG A 250 -16.83 -6.33 4.54
N VAL A 251 -15.85 -6.81 3.77
CA VAL A 251 -15.72 -8.24 3.42
C VAL A 251 -15.52 -9.11 4.67
N LEU A 252 -14.72 -8.65 5.63
CA LEU A 252 -14.52 -9.36 6.89
C LEU A 252 -15.80 -9.37 7.74
N ASP A 253 -16.50 -8.25 7.83
CA ASP A 253 -17.71 -8.07 8.60
C ASP A 253 -18.89 -8.90 8.05
N GLU A 254 -19.08 -8.92 6.73
CA GLU A 254 -20.10 -9.74 6.07
C GLU A 254 -19.93 -11.23 6.39
N GLN A 255 -18.71 -11.70 6.57
CA GLN A 255 -18.43 -13.10 6.88
C GLN A 255 -18.46 -13.41 8.38
N GLN A 256 -18.10 -12.46 9.25
CA GLN A 256 -17.83 -12.71 10.68
C GLN A 256 -18.72 -11.91 11.64
N SER A 257 -19.56 -11.00 11.16
CA SER A 257 -20.42 -10.11 11.97
C SER A 257 -19.63 -9.43 13.09
N LEU A 258 -18.77 -8.47 12.73
CA LEU A 258 -17.85 -7.82 13.66
C LEU A 258 -18.61 -6.99 14.71
N ASP A 259 -18.37 -7.29 15.99
CA ASP A 259 -18.83 -6.48 17.12
C ASP A 259 -17.72 -5.48 17.52
N LEU A 260 -17.51 -4.45 16.68
CA LEU A 260 -16.52 -3.42 16.93
C LEU A 260 -16.81 -2.13 16.13
N ASP A 261 -16.18 -1.03 16.57
CA ASP A 261 -16.26 0.26 15.88
C ASP A 261 -15.48 0.21 14.55
N ARG A 262 -16.22 0.12 13.44
CA ARG A 262 -15.67 0.06 12.09
C ARG A 262 -14.93 1.35 11.70
N THR A 263 -15.40 2.50 12.18
CA THR A 263 -14.77 3.79 11.91
C THR A 263 -13.40 3.86 12.56
N LYS A 264 -13.31 3.44 13.81
CA LYS A 264 -12.05 3.35 14.55
C LYS A 264 -11.08 2.36 13.87
N LEU A 265 -11.57 1.18 13.50
CA LEU A 265 -10.76 0.17 12.79
C LEU A 265 -10.22 0.73 11.47
N GLN A 266 -11.04 1.44 10.70
CA GLN A 266 -10.62 2.05 9.45
C GLN A 266 -9.54 3.12 9.66
N GLN A 267 -9.69 3.97 10.69
CA GLN A 267 -8.68 4.97 11.05
C GLN A 267 -7.34 4.34 11.41
N GLU A 268 -7.36 3.29 12.24
CA GLU A 268 -6.16 2.56 12.65
C GLU A 268 -5.46 1.89 11.45
N LEU A 269 -6.21 1.29 10.53
CA LEU A 269 -5.68 0.68 9.30
C LEU A 269 -5.07 1.72 8.37
N LEU A 270 -5.76 2.84 8.15
CA LEU A 270 -5.26 3.93 7.31
C LEU A 270 -3.96 4.52 7.89
N GLU A 271 -3.94 4.84 9.18
CA GLU A 271 -2.75 5.36 9.84
C GLU A 271 -1.56 4.40 9.68
N PHE A 272 -1.81 3.11 9.85
CA PHE A 272 -0.79 2.08 9.70
C PHE A 272 -0.21 2.00 8.27
N LEU A 273 -1.06 2.12 7.24
CA LEU A 273 -0.63 2.13 5.84
C LEU A 273 0.09 3.43 5.49
N LEU A 274 -0.42 4.59 5.94
CA LEU A 274 0.20 5.90 5.71
C LEU A 274 1.60 6.01 6.32
N GLN A 275 1.85 5.38 7.47
CA GLN A 275 3.21 5.29 8.04
C GLN A 275 4.18 4.57 7.10
N ARG A 276 3.73 3.53 6.38
CA ARG A 276 4.57 2.81 5.40
C ARG A 276 4.78 3.64 4.14
N GLN A 277 3.76 4.38 3.71
CA GLN A 277 3.87 5.32 2.60
C GLN A 277 4.88 6.44 2.89
N ARG A 278 4.84 7.04 4.10
CA ARG A 278 5.82 8.03 4.56
C ARG A 278 7.25 7.48 4.49
N TRP A 279 7.44 6.27 4.99
CA TRP A 279 8.74 5.60 4.91
C TRP A 279 9.19 5.39 3.45
N PHE A 280 8.30 4.96 2.56
CA PHE A 280 8.61 4.80 1.14
C PHE A 280 9.04 6.13 0.50
N PHE A 281 8.35 7.22 0.79
CA PHE A 281 8.71 8.55 0.29
C PHE A 281 10.09 9.00 0.79
N GLN A 282 10.43 8.72 2.04
CA GLN A 282 11.77 8.98 2.59
C GLN A 282 12.87 8.21 1.84
N GLU A 283 12.63 6.94 1.53
CA GLU A 283 13.56 6.12 0.74
C GLU A 283 13.72 6.63 -0.71
N GLN A 284 12.71 7.32 -1.25
CA GLN A 284 12.81 8.03 -2.55
C GLN A 284 13.52 9.38 -2.44
N GLY A 285 13.98 9.78 -1.26
CA GLY A 285 14.67 11.04 -1.04
C GLY A 285 13.78 12.26 -0.93
N ILE A 286 12.47 12.10 -0.76
CA ILE A 286 11.53 13.20 -0.51
C ILE A 286 11.82 13.78 0.88
N ARG A 287 11.92 15.12 0.97
CA ARG A 287 12.18 15.84 2.22
C ARG A 287 11.01 15.66 3.20
N TYR A 288 11.32 15.51 4.49
CA TYR A 288 10.34 15.15 5.54
C TYR A 288 9.13 16.09 5.63
N ASP A 289 9.34 17.39 5.47
CA ASP A 289 8.29 18.40 5.55
C ASP A 289 7.35 18.39 4.33
N LEU A 290 7.85 18.05 3.14
CA LEU A 290 7.00 17.77 1.98
C LEU A 290 6.17 16.49 2.17
N ILE A 291 6.75 15.46 2.80
CA ILE A 291 6.00 14.27 3.18
C ILE A 291 4.87 14.64 4.13
N ASP A 292 5.16 15.44 5.15
CA ASP A 292 4.16 15.90 6.12
C ASP A 292 3.09 16.81 5.48
N ALA A 293 3.47 17.55 4.44
CA ALA A 293 2.53 18.36 3.69
C ALA A 293 1.55 17.52 2.87
N VAL A 294 2.02 16.46 2.19
CA VAL A 294 1.17 15.69 1.26
C VAL A 294 0.50 14.46 1.89
N VAL A 295 1.12 13.83 2.88
CA VAL A 295 0.59 12.65 3.57
C VAL A 295 -0.05 13.06 4.89
N GLN A 296 -1.27 13.59 4.81
CA GLN A 296 -2.01 14.02 6.00
C GLN A 296 -2.49 12.83 6.83
N SER A 297 -2.48 12.99 8.17
CA SER A 297 -3.05 12.00 9.07
C SER A 297 -4.58 11.99 8.99
N PRO A 298 -5.24 10.82 9.06
CA PRO A 298 -6.69 10.75 9.21
C PRO A 298 -7.21 11.56 10.39
N ALA A 299 -6.47 11.62 11.50
CA ALA A 299 -6.83 12.40 12.68
C ALA A 299 -6.88 13.90 12.42
N ASP A 300 -6.05 14.44 11.55
CA ASP A 300 -6.06 15.86 11.20
C ASP A 300 -7.25 16.22 10.32
N VAL A 301 -7.67 15.29 9.49
CA VAL A 301 -8.84 15.42 8.61
C VAL A 301 -10.16 15.39 9.41
N PHE A 302 -10.25 14.56 10.44
CA PHE A 302 -11.47 14.45 11.28
C PHE A 302 -11.59 15.54 12.37
N ARG A 303 -10.54 16.32 12.60
CA ARG A 303 -10.56 17.42 13.58
C ARG A 303 -11.23 18.69 13.08
N LEU A 304 -11.48 18.81 11.79
CA LEU A 304 -12.20 19.95 11.24
C LEU A 304 -13.69 19.82 11.60
N PRO A 305 -14.33 20.88 12.16
CA PRO A 305 -15.73 20.81 12.56
C PRO A 305 -16.64 20.42 11.41
N LEU A 306 -17.46 19.39 11.59
CA LEU A 306 -18.45 18.91 10.61
C LEU A 306 -19.50 19.98 10.24
N THR A 307 -19.51 21.11 10.93
CA THR A 307 -20.46 22.21 10.78
C THR A 307 -20.08 23.24 9.72
N SER A 308 -18.86 23.18 9.17
CA SER A 308 -18.49 24.06 8.06
C SER A 308 -18.96 23.44 6.73
N PRO A 309 -19.84 24.12 5.96
CA PRO A 309 -20.26 23.64 4.64
C PRO A 309 -19.11 23.53 3.62
N VAL A 310 -17.92 24.03 3.97
CA VAL A 310 -16.71 24.03 3.12
C VAL A 310 -15.67 23.01 3.58
N ALA A 311 -15.80 22.48 4.78
CA ALA A 311 -14.82 21.59 5.39
C ALA A 311 -15.15 20.11 5.15
N ARG A 312 -15.15 19.68 3.91
CA ARG A 312 -14.77 18.33 3.58
C ARG A 312 -13.45 18.40 2.83
N PRO A 313 -12.30 18.37 3.53
CA PRO A 313 -11.10 17.95 2.83
C PRO A 313 -11.44 16.54 2.40
N LEU A 314 -11.50 16.34 1.10
CA LEU A 314 -11.39 15.00 0.53
C LEU A 314 -9.93 14.59 0.74
N PRO A 315 -9.60 13.85 1.77
CA PRO A 315 -8.27 13.29 1.84
C PRO A 315 -8.26 12.20 0.79
N HIS A 316 -7.72 12.53 -0.33
CA HIS A 316 -7.40 11.54 -1.33
C HIS A 316 -6.23 10.75 -0.79
N HIS A 317 -6.51 9.57 -0.26
CA HIS A 317 -5.49 8.62 0.12
C HIS A 317 -5.04 7.81 -1.12
N LEU A 318 -4.73 8.54 -2.20
CA LEU A 318 -4.15 8.04 -3.43
C LEU A 318 -2.63 8.20 -3.37
N PRO A 319 -1.90 7.16 -2.98
CA PRO A 319 -0.46 7.27 -2.75
C PRO A 319 0.31 7.78 -3.97
N ILE A 320 -0.12 7.41 -5.17
CA ILE A 320 0.56 7.84 -6.40
C ILE A 320 0.42 9.34 -6.67
N GLU A 321 -0.77 9.90 -6.46
CA GLU A 321 -0.99 11.35 -6.63
C GLU A 321 -0.21 12.15 -5.58
N GLN A 322 -0.15 11.64 -4.35
CA GLN A 322 0.63 12.25 -3.28
C GLN A 322 2.14 12.19 -3.57
N LEU A 323 2.63 11.10 -4.17
CA LEU A 323 4.02 11.00 -4.61
C LEU A 323 4.31 12.01 -5.72
N GLU A 324 3.47 12.06 -6.75
CA GLU A 324 3.62 13.00 -7.88
C GLU A 324 3.60 14.45 -7.40
N LEU A 325 2.71 14.78 -6.47
CA LEU A 325 2.69 16.12 -5.87
C LEU A 325 3.97 16.40 -5.08
N ALA A 326 4.45 15.47 -4.26
CA ALA A 326 5.68 15.64 -3.48
C ALA A 326 6.91 15.80 -4.38
N GLU A 327 7.03 15.00 -5.45
CA GLU A 327 8.10 15.11 -6.45
C GLU A 327 8.05 16.48 -7.16
N TYR A 328 6.85 16.90 -7.56
CA TYR A 328 6.66 18.19 -8.22
C TYR A 328 7.02 19.37 -7.30
N LEU A 329 6.57 19.34 -6.05
CA LEU A 329 6.92 20.35 -5.05
C LEU A 329 8.42 20.38 -4.76
N SER A 330 9.07 19.22 -4.68
CA SER A 330 10.52 19.13 -4.47
C SER A 330 11.31 19.89 -5.54
N ALA A 331 10.84 19.84 -6.80
CA ALA A 331 11.49 20.55 -7.91
C ALA A 331 11.31 22.08 -7.88
N HIS A 332 10.29 22.60 -7.14
CA HIS A 332 9.95 24.02 -7.12
C HIS A 332 10.24 24.71 -5.78
N LEU A 333 10.67 23.94 -4.77
CA LEU A 333 10.80 24.37 -3.38
C LEU A 333 11.69 25.60 -3.18
N GLU A 334 12.78 25.69 -3.95
CA GLU A 334 13.77 26.76 -3.84
C GLU A 334 13.40 28.04 -4.62
N THR A 335 12.21 28.06 -5.25
CA THR A 335 11.77 29.24 -6.00
C THR A 335 11.14 30.29 -5.08
N GLU A 336 11.59 31.55 -5.19
CA GLU A 336 11.03 32.67 -4.42
C GLU A 336 9.49 32.80 -4.63
N LEU A 337 9.01 32.53 -5.83
CA LEU A 337 7.57 32.60 -6.13
C LEU A 337 6.78 31.56 -5.34
N PHE A 338 7.29 30.31 -5.24
CA PHE A 338 6.63 29.26 -4.45
C PHE A 338 6.62 29.63 -2.97
N LYS A 339 7.74 30.09 -2.43
CA LYS A 339 7.86 30.53 -1.03
C LYS A 339 6.82 31.61 -0.70
N ARG A 340 6.75 32.69 -1.49
CA ARG A 340 5.76 33.76 -1.31
C ARG A 340 4.32 33.23 -1.41
N SER A 341 4.06 32.33 -2.34
CA SER A 341 2.74 31.73 -2.52
C SER A 341 2.32 30.94 -1.28
N VAL A 342 3.21 30.14 -0.71
CA VAL A 342 2.97 29.39 0.54
C VAL A 342 2.72 30.35 1.69
N GLU A 343 3.58 31.36 1.88
CA GLU A 343 3.46 32.36 2.95
C GLU A 343 2.12 33.11 2.88
N ALA A 344 1.65 33.48 1.69
CA ALA A 344 0.37 34.17 1.48
C ALA A 344 -0.82 33.31 1.93
N ILE A 345 -0.85 32.02 1.54
CA ILE A 345 -1.93 31.10 1.93
C ILE A 345 -1.87 30.78 3.42
N VAL A 346 -0.70 30.48 3.95
CA VAL A 346 -0.51 30.21 5.40
C VAL A 346 -0.93 31.42 6.24
N ARG A 347 -0.71 32.66 5.78
CA ARG A 347 -1.19 33.87 6.44
C ARG A 347 -2.73 33.89 6.49
N ALA A 348 -3.40 33.59 5.38
CA ALA A 348 -4.87 33.51 5.31
C ALA A 348 -5.42 32.42 6.25
N GLU A 349 -4.77 31.26 6.27
CA GLU A 349 -5.15 30.16 7.18
C GLU A 349 -4.96 30.53 8.64
N ASN A 350 -3.85 31.15 9.01
CA ASN A 350 -3.56 31.53 10.38
C ASN A 350 -4.58 32.54 10.94
N ILE A 351 -4.98 33.53 10.12
CA ILE A 351 -5.93 34.55 10.60
C ILE A 351 -7.33 33.96 10.68
N SER A 352 -7.78 33.17 9.71
CA SER A 352 -9.14 32.58 9.74
C SER A 352 -9.29 31.52 10.84
N SER A 353 -8.27 30.67 11.05
CA SER A 353 -8.31 29.65 12.11
C SER A 353 -8.24 30.22 13.53
N LYS A 354 -7.68 31.42 13.69
CA LYS A 354 -7.63 32.10 15.00
C LYS A 354 -8.99 32.64 15.46
N TYR A 355 -9.88 32.95 14.53
CA TYR A 355 -11.18 33.59 14.82
C TYR A 355 -12.35 32.86 14.14
N PRO A 356 -12.53 31.55 14.36
CA PRO A 356 -13.54 30.74 13.68
C PRO A 356 -14.97 31.26 13.90
N ASP A 357 -15.28 31.72 15.09
CA ASP A 357 -16.62 32.21 15.48
C ASP A 357 -17.00 33.55 14.83
N LYS A 358 -16.02 34.24 14.20
CA LYS A 358 -16.25 35.53 13.51
C LYS A 358 -16.37 35.37 11.99
N ILE A 359 -16.15 34.19 11.46
CA ILE A 359 -16.29 33.94 10.02
C ILE A 359 -17.75 34.03 9.62
N ALA A 360 -18.08 34.80 8.60
CA ALA A 360 -19.45 34.90 8.09
C ALA A 360 -19.88 33.53 7.52
N GLU A 361 -21.14 33.13 7.77
CA GLU A 361 -21.71 31.92 7.18
C GLU A 361 -21.77 32.03 5.65
N LYS A 362 -22.04 33.22 5.14
CA LYS A 362 -22.08 33.57 3.73
C LYS A 362 -21.51 34.95 3.49
N LEU A 363 -20.77 35.13 2.41
CA LEU A 363 -20.26 36.42 2.01
C LEU A 363 -21.42 37.37 1.64
N ASP A 364 -21.40 38.61 2.17
CA ASP A 364 -22.26 39.70 1.73
C ASP A 364 -21.49 40.64 0.79
N GLU A 365 -21.72 40.48 -0.50
CA GLU A 365 -21.01 41.24 -1.55
C GLU A 365 -21.25 42.74 -1.44
N SER A 366 -22.38 43.20 -0.87
CA SER A 366 -22.70 44.63 -0.70
C SER A 366 -21.75 45.35 0.25
N HIS A 367 -21.05 44.61 1.12
CA HIS A 367 -20.07 45.11 2.09
C HIS A 367 -18.62 44.92 1.65
N LEU A 368 -18.35 44.54 0.39
CA LEU A 368 -17.02 44.57 -0.21
C LEU A 368 -16.75 45.99 -0.75
N GLU A 369 -16.10 46.81 0.03
CA GLU A 369 -15.88 48.23 -0.33
C GLU A 369 -14.54 48.44 -1.04
N ILE A 370 -13.50 47.77 -0.57
CA ILE A 370 -12.12 47.93 -1.03
C ILE A 370 -11.91 47.11 -2.31
N THR A 371 -11.16 47.67 -3.26
CA THR A 371 -10.86 47.01 -4.54
C THR A 371 -10.20 45.65 -4.36
N GLN A 372 -9.31 45.52 -3.37
CA GLN A 372 -8.57 44.30 -3.07
C GLN A 372 -9.49 43.17 -2.54
N GLU A 373 -10.53 43.50 -1.77
CA GLU A 373 -11.56 42.54 -1.35
C GLU A 373 -12.29 41.96 -2.57
N LYS A 374 -12.71 42.84 -3.50
CA LYS A 374 -13.38 42.46 -4.75
C LYS A 374 -12.50 41.63 -5.65
N ASN A 375 -11.21 42.00 -5.76
CA ASN A 375 -10.24 41.26 -6.57
C ASN A 375 -10.00 39.85 -5.98
N LEU A 376 -9.86 39.73 -4.66
CA LEU A 376 -9.68 38.43 -4.01
C LEU A 376 -10.93 37.57 -4.18
N PHE A 377 -12.14 38.13 -3.96
CA PHE A 377 -13.38 37.41 -4.16
C PHE A 377 -13.51 36.90 -5.61
N LYS A 378 -13.24 37.77 -6.61
CA LYS A 378 -13.25 37.37 -8.01
C LYS A 378 -12.24 36.26 -8.33
N ALA A 379 -11.06 36.32 -7.73
CA ALA A 379 -10.01 35.32 -7.95
C ALA A 379 -10.34 33.95 -7.36
N ILE A 380 -11.08 33.90 -6.25
CA ILE A 380 -11.49 32.63 -5.62
C ILE A 380 -12.79 32.05 -6.19
N GLN A 381 -13.61 32.83 -6.91
CA GLN A 381 -14.86 32.33 -7.50
C GLN A 381 -14.70 31.07 -8.38
N PRO A 382 -13.71 30.98 -9.29
CA PRO A 382 -13.48 29.78 -10.08
C PRO A 382 -13.16 28.55 -9.19
N ILE A 383 -12.45 28.77 -8.10
CA ILE A 383 -12.09 27.75 -7.10
C ILE A 383 -13.33 27.23 -6.37
N LEU A 384 -14.24 28.14 -5.98
CA LEU A 384 -15.49 27.81 -5.29
C LEU A 384 -16.48 27.06 -6.18
N ASN A 385 -16.47 27.36 -7.49
CA ASN A 385 -17.35 26.74 -8.47
C ASN A 385 -16.79 25.45 -9.06
N THR A 386 -15.55 25.08 -8.75
CA THR A 386 -14.97 23.82 -9.19
C THR A 386 -15.66 22.66 -8.48
N ASP A 387 -16.10 21.66 -9.25
CA ASP A 387 -16.68 20.44 -8.72
C ASP A 387 -15.74 19.85 -7.65
N GLN A 388 -16.33 19.50 -6.50
CA GLN A 388 -15.57 18.99 -5.35
C GLN A 388 -14.81 17.68 -5.68
N ASP A 389 -15.25 16.97 -6.73
CA ASP A 389 -14.62 15.75 -7.23
C ASP A 389 -13.57 16.02 -8.32
N SER A 390 -13.48 17.26 -8.85
CA SER A 390 -12.47 17.60 -9.85
C SER A 390 -11.12 17.83 -9.19
N ARG A 391 -10.10 17.09 -9.67
CA ARG A 391 -8.75 17.15 -9.17
C ARG A 391 -7.87 17.97 -10.09
N LEU A 392 -7.11 18.89 -9.50
CA LEU A 392 -6.05 19.56 -10.23
C LEU A 392 -4.81 18.67 -10.32
N THR A 393 -4.15 18.71 -11.45
CA THR A 393 -2.79 18.16 -11.52
C THR A 393 -1.84 18.96 -10.61
N PRO A 394 -0.71 18.40 -10.15
CA PRO A 394 0.28 19.15 -9.39
C PRO A 394 0.72 20.45 -10.06
N ALA A 395 0.86 20.44 -11.39
CA ALA A 395 1.22 21.60 -12.19
C ALA A 395 0.10 22.66 -12.20
N ASP A 396 -1.16 22.26 -12.36
CA ASP A 396 -2.30 23.18 -12.36
C ASP A 396 -2.53 23.78 -10.96
N TYR A 397 -2.37 22.98 -9.91
CA TYR A 397 -2.45 23.48 -8.54
C TYR A 397 -1.39 24.56 -8.28
N LEU A 398 -0.13 24.29 -8.62
CA LEU A 398 0.95 25.26 -8.42
C LEU A 398 0.75 26.51 -9.28
N LYS A 399 0.28 26.36 -10.51
CA LYS A 399 -0.07 27.49 -11.39
C LYS A 399 -1.14 28.38 -10.77
N GLN A 400 -2.21 27.80 -10.23
CA GLN A 400 -3.27 28.55 -9.56
C GLN A 400 -2.74 29.23 -8.28
N LEU A 401 -1.91 28.55 -7.52
CA LEU A 401 -1.29 29.08 -6.32
C LEU A 401 -0.43 30.34 -6.65
N HIS A 402 0.36 30.27 -7.72
CA HIS A 402 1.18 31.40 -8.18
C HIS A 402 0.34 32.56 -8.72
N GLN A 403 -0.79 32.28 -9.38
CA GLN A 403 -1.68 33.32 -9.90
C GLN A 403 -2.42 34.07 -8.80
N ILE A 404 -2.73 33.41 -7.70
CA ILE A 404 -3.48 34.00 -6.59
C ILE A 404 -2.56 34.76 -5.61
N GLU A 405 -1.28 34.40 -5.53
CA GLU A 405 -0.29 35.01 -4.61
C GLU A 405 -0.30 36.54 -4.64
N PRO A 406 -0.12 37.22 -5.78
CA PRO A 406 -0.06 38.69 -5.79
C PRO A 406 -1.36 39.35 -5.35
N ILE A 407 -2.50 38.69 -5.58
CA ILE A 407 -3.82 39.19 -5.17
C ILE A 407 -3.97 39.09 -3.66
N VAL A 408 -3.54 37.97 -3.07
CA VAL A 408 -3.59 37.75 -1.62
C VAL A 408 -2.60 38.68 -0.91
N THR A 409 -1.42 38.90 -1.47
CA THR A 409 -0.43 39.82 -0.93
C THR A 409 -0.95 41.24 -0.91
N SER A 410 -1.50 41.74 -2.02
CA SER A 410 -2.13 43.08 -2.09
C SER A 410 -3.33 43.21 -1.13
N PHE A 411 -4.12 42.13 -0.98
CA PHE A 411 -5.21 42.15 0.00
C PHE A 411 -4.71 42.37 1.45
N PHE A 412 -3.64 41.67 1.85
CA PHE A 412 -3.10 41.83 3.20
C PHE A 412 -2.28 43.11 3.43
N GLU A 413 -1.83 43.77 2.35
CA GLU A 413 -1.16 45.09 2.43
C GLU A 413 -2.17 46.23 2.66
N ASP A 414 -3.32 46.16 1.97
CA ASP A 414 -4.27 47.28 1.91
C ASP A 414 -5.50 47.07 2.79
N VAL A 415 -5.77 45.84 3.27
CA VAL A 415 -6.99 45.48 4.02
C VAL A 415 -6.66 45.01 5.43
N MET A 416 -7.16 45.75 6.42
CA MET A 416 -7.15 45.31 7.82
C MET A 416 -8.26 44.27 8.02
N VAL A 417 -7.92 42.98 8.05
CA VAL A 417 -8.90 41.87 8.15
C VAL A 417 -9.78 41.99 9.37
N MET A 418 -9.19 42.35 10.54
CA MET A 418 -9.90 42.54 11.80
C MET A 418 -10.46 43.96 11.88
N ASP A 419 -11.58 44.20 11.19
CA ASP A 419 -12.31 45.44 11.18
C ASP A 419 -13.23 45.54 12.40
N GLU A 420 -13.51 46.79 12.87
CA GLU A 420 -14.46 47.04 13.95
C GLU A 420 -15.91 46.71 13.57
N ASN A 421 -16.23 46.82 12.27
CA ASN A 421 -17.52 46.41 11.72
C ASN A 421 -17.59 44.89 11.63
N PRO A 422 -18.51 44.22 12.36
CA PRO A 422 -18.59 42.76 12.40
C PRO A 422 -18.85 42.12 11.01
N VAL A 423 -19.64 42.80 10.15
CA VAL A 423 -19.96 42.27 8.80
C VAL A 423 -18.74 42.30 7.90
N LYS A 424 -17.99 43.42 7.89
CA LYS A 424 -16.75 43.53 7.13
C LYS A 424 -15.70 42.52 7.62
N CYS A 425 -15.52 42.42 8.94
CA CYS A 425 -14.64 41.46 9.58
C CYS A 425 -15.00 40.02 9.17
N GLY A 426 -16.30 39.68 9.27
CA GLY A 426 -16.78 38.33 8.89
C GLY A 426 -16.56 38.01 7.43
N ASN A 427 -16.81 38.95 6.50
CA ASN A 427 -16.55 38.80 5.09
C ASN A 427 -15.07 38.57 4.77
N ARG A 428 -14.15 39.35 5.36
CA ARG A 428 -12.70 39.24 5.17
C ARG A 428 -12.17 37.92 5.69
N LEU A 429 -12.65 37.47 6.84
CA LEU A 429 -12.32 36.18 7.40
C LEU A 429 -12.88 35.04 6.53
N TRP A 430 -14.07 35.20 5.96
CA TRP A 430 -14.63 34.23 5.00
C TRP A 430 -13.76 34.07 3.76
N LEU A 431 -13.29 35.18 3.15
CA LEU A 431 -12.38 35.14 2.01
C LEU A 431 -11.08 34.36 2.35
N CYS A 432 -10.48 34.67 3.49
CA CYS A 432 -9.28 33.97 3.99
C CYS A 432 -9.55 32.47 4.23
N HIS A 433 -10.69 32.14 4.82
CA HIS A 433 -11.10 30.77 5.12
C HIS A 433 -11.32 29.94 3.83
N GLN A 434 -11.99 30.52 2.81
CA GLN A 434 -12.21 29.84 1.55
C GLN A 434 -10.89 29.48 0.85
N LEU A 435 -9.95 30.42 0.86
CA LEU A 435 -8.64 30.25 0.26
C LEU A 435 -7.83 29.15 1.00
N ALA A 436 -7.82 29.19 2.32
CA ALA A 436 -7.17 28.18 3.15
C ALA A 436 -7.78 26.79 2.95
N SER A 437 -9.12 26.71 2.94
CA SER A 437 -9.85 25.47 2.74
C SER A 437 -9.61 24.86 1.36
N TRP A 438 -9.51 25.67 0.31
CA TRP A 438 -9.15 25.21 -1.02
C TRP A 438 -7.78 24.56 -1.02
N SER A 439 -6.77 25.24 -0.49
CA SER A 439 -5.41 24.71 -0.47
C SER A 439 -5.28 23.43 0.37
N ALA A 440 -5.97 23.38 1.52
CA ALA A 440 -5.95 22.22 2.40
C ALA A 440 -6.54 20.94 1.77
N ARG A 441 -7.28 21.05 0.65
CA ARG A 441 -7.75 19.87 -0.12
C ARG A 441 -6.58 19.10 -0.76
N TYR A 442 -5.48 19.79 -1.07
CA TYR A 442 -4.34 19.21 -1.78
C TYR A 442 -3.20 18.86 -0.84
N LEU A 443 -2.85 19.78 0.06
CA LEU A 443 -1.74 19.58 1.00
C LEU A 443 -1.82 20.53 2.19
N ASN A 444 -1.09 20.20 3.25
CA ASN A 444 -0.87 21.05 4.40
C ASN A 444 0.34 21.96 4.18
N LEU A 445 0.11 23.18 3.67
CA LEU A 445 1.20 24.14 3.41
C LEU A 445 1.98 24.56 4.65
N LYS A 446 1.37 24.50 5.85
CA LYS A 446 2.06 24.84 7.12
C LYS A 446 3.19 23.87 7.47
N ALA A 447 3.16 22.67 6.93
CA ALA A 447 4.21 21.69 7.17
C ALA A 447 5.51 22.04 6.44
N ILE A 448 5.45 22.84 5.36
CA ILE A 448 6.61 23.17 4.53
C ILE A 448 7.52 24.18 5.23
N VAL A 449 8.79 23.81 5.34
CA VAL A 449 9.83 24.63 5.99
C VAL A 449 10.73 25.26 4.93
N PHE A 450 10.83 26.58 4.94
CA PHE A 450 11.79 27.32 4.13
C PHE A 450 13.04 27.65 4.95
N SER A 451 14.20 27.39 4.39
CA SER A 451 15.50 27.71 4.99
C SER A 451 15.86 29.18 4.80
#